data_368838ed7ca0cb76aca6b4827b7c8101
#
_entry.id   368838ed7ca0cb76aca6b4827b7c8101
#
_cell.length_a   1.000
_cell.length_b   1.000
_cell.length_c   1.000
_cell.angle_alpha   90.00
_cell.angle_beta   90.00
_cell.angle_gamma   90.00
#
_symmetry.space_group_name_H-M   'P 1'
#
loop_
_entity.id
_entity.type
_entity.pdbx_description
1 polymer ?
#
loop_
_entity_poly.entity_id
_entity_poly.type
_entity_poly.pdbx_seq_one_letter_code
_entity_poly.pdbx_strand_id
1 'polypeptide(L)'
;MSDEIKRFFDTYTDFVTKVTSEPSIDLDALKKSFNDIEKNSDIKTPRLLTAALGLGSETGEFVEIVKKMFLQGKPPSEDNILHMKRELGDIMWYWTTACAALDLDPYEVISENQEKLASRYGEKFEVQRSEVRKEGDL
;
A
#
# COMPACT_ATOMS: atom_id res chain seq x y z
N MET A 1 19.00 -14.69 -27.50
CA MET A 1 18.24 -15.40 -26.44
C MET A 1 18.05 -16.83 -26.93
N SER A 2 18.42 -17.84 -26.16
CA SER A 2 18.26 -19.24 -26.60
C SER A 2 16.78 -19.60 -26.75
N ASP A 3 16.46 -20.56 -27.62
CA ASP A 3 15.08 -21.00 -27.85
C ASP A 3 14.43 -21.56 -26.57
N GLU A 4 15.22 -22.13 -25.69
CA GLU A 4 14.79 -22.63 -24.36
C GLU A 4 14.33 -21.48 -23.46
N ILE A 5 15.09 -20.37 -23.40
CA ILE A 5 14.72 -19.19 -22.60
C ILE A 5 13.44 -18.56 -23.16
N LYS A 6 13.33 -18.44 -24.48
CA LYS A 6 12.11 -17.92 -25.10
C LYS A 6 10.90 -18.79 -24.74
N ARG A 7 11.02 -20.09 -24.86
CA ARG A 7 9.94 -21.04 -24.54
C ARG A 7 9.53 -20.95 -23.06
N PHE A 8 10.49 -20.76 -22.15
CA PHE A 8 10.19 -20.55 -20.73
C PHE A 8 9.35 -19.30 -20.52
N PHE A 9 9.74 -18.16 -21.10
CA PHE A 9 8.97 -16.91 -20.95
C PHE A 9 7.59 -17.00 -21.61
N ASP A 10 7.46 -17.64 -22.77
CA ASP A 10 6.16 -17.84 -23.42
C ASP A 10 5.23 -18.67 -22.50
N THR A 11 5.73 -19.76 -21.92
CA THR A 11 4.97 -20.61 -20.97
C THR A 11 4.58 -19.83 -19.71
N TYR A 12 5.50 -19.02 -19.19
CA TYR A 12 5.21 -18.18 -18.01
C TYR A 12 4.18 -17.09 -18.30
N THR A 13 4.28 -16.45 -19.46
CA THR A 13 3.31 -15.44 -19.92
C THR A 13 1.90 -16.04 -20.08
N ASP A 14 1.80 -17.25 -20.66
CA ASP A 14 0.54 -17.97 -20.77
C ASP A 14 -0.05 -18.29 -19.40
N PHE A 15 0.80 -18.71 -18.45
CA PHE A 15 0.37 -18.95 -17.06
C PHE A 15 -0.15 -17.67 -16.40
N VAL A 16 0.61 -16.56 -16.49
CA VAL A 16 0.19 -15.25 -15.95
C VAL A 16 -1.15 -14.83 -16.52
N THR A 17 -1.34 -14.97 -17.83
CA THR A 17 -2.62 -14.63 -18.50
C THR A 17 -3.78 -15.46 -17.96
N LYS A 18 -3.56 -16.76 -17.73
CA LYS A 18 -4.60 -17.67 -17.21
C LYS A 18 -5.03 -17.38 -15.77
N VAL A 19 -4.11 -16.86 -14.94
CA VAL A 19 -4.38 -16.57 -13.52
C VAL A 19 -4.73 -15.12 -13.25
N THR A 20 -4.66 -14.26 -14.26
CA THR A 20 -5.06 -12.85 -14.15
C THR A 20 -6.58 -12.75 -14.12
N SER A 21 -7.12 -11.99 -13.19
CA SER A 21 -8.57 -11.80 -13.03
C SER A 21 -9.17 -11.03 -14.21
N GLU A 22 -10.43 -11.34 -14.55
CA GLU A 22 -11.15 -10.69 -15.66
C GLU A 22 -11.16 -9.15 -15.54
N PRO A 23 -11.43 -8.53 -14.36
CA PRO A 23 -11.37 -7.07 -14.23
C PRO A 23 -9.99 -6.44 -14.50
N SER A 24 -8.92 -7.24 -14.50
CA SER A 24 -7.59 -6.75 -14.81
C SER A 24 -7.27 -6.73 -16.32
N ILE A 25 -8.09 -7.36 -17.14
CA ILE A 25 -7.89 -7.49 -18.59
C ILE A 25 -9.08 -6.98 -19.42
N ASP A 26 -10.24 -6.81 -18.81
CA ASP A 26 -11.47 -6.35 -19.47
C ASP A 26 -12.03 -5.10 -18.76
N LEU A 27 -12.23 -4.03 -19.53
CA LEU A 27 -12.68 -2.74 -19.02
C LEU A 27 -14.13 -2.79 -18.52
N ASP A 28 -15.01 -3.56 -19.16
CA ASP A 28 -16.41 -3.62 -18.76
C ASP A 28 -16.59 -4.49 -17.52
N ALA A 29 -15.79 -5.54 -17.36
CA ALA A 29 -15.67 -6.30 -16.12
C ALA A 29 -15.16 -5.41 -14.97
N LEU A 30 -14.16 -4.55 -15.21
CA LEU A 30 -13.67 -3.60 -14.22
C LEU A 30 -14.74 -2.59 -13.80
N LYS A 31 -15.44 -1.98 -14.76
CA LYS A 31 -16.57 -1.07 -14.47
C LYS A 31 -17.68 -1.76 -13.68
N LYS A 32 -18.00 -3.00 -14.06
CA LYS A 32 -18.98 -3.82 -13.32
C LYS A 32 -18.54 -4.03 -11.88
N SER A 33 -17.28 -4.40 -11.65
CA SER A 33 -16.72 -4.58 -10.31
C SER A 33 -16.87 -3.31 -9.46
N PHE A 34 -16.52 -2.12 -10.00
CA PHE A 34 -16.70 -0.85 -9.31
C PHE A 34 -18.17 -0.58 -8.96
N ASN A 35 -19.08 -0.76 -9.91
CA ASN A 35 -20.51 -0.57 -9.70
C ASN A 35 -21.07 -1.54 -8.66
N ASP A 36 -20.60 -2.79 -8.64
CA ASP A 36 -21.07 -3.80 -7.69
C ASP A 36 -20.60 -3.46 -6.26
N ILE A 37 -19.36 -2.96 -6.09
CA ILE A 37 -18.87 -2.48 -4.80
C ILE A 37 -19.73 -1.29 -4.31
N GLU A 38 -19.93 -0.27 -5.15
CA GLU A 38 -20.70 0.94 -4.76
C GLU A 38 -22.19 0.65 -4.48
N LYS A 39 -22.76 -0.37 -5.10
CA LYS A 39 -24.13 -0.79 -4.82
C LYS A 39 -24.29 -1.55 -3.50
N ASN A 40 -23.26 -2.25 -3.07
CA ASN A 40 -23.29 -3.14 -1.90
C ASN A 40 -22.56 -2.57 -0.69
N SER A 41 -22.00 -1.35 -0.80
CA SER A 41 -21.27 -0.68 0.27
C SER A 41 -21.27 0.85 0.08
N ASP A 42 -20.86 1.58 1.13
CA ASP A 42 -20.70 3.04 1.08
C ASP A 42 -19.32 3.46 0.54
N ILE A 43 -18.51 2.52 0.05
CA ILE A 43 -17.16 2.76 -0.46
C ILE A 43 -17.20 3.64 -1.72
N LYS A 44 -16.39 4.71 -1.71
CA LYS A 44 -16.21 5.59 -2.87
C LYS A 44 -15.05 5.04 -3.72
N THR A 45 -15.37 4.13 -4.65
CA THR A 45 -14.37 3.33 -5.39
C THR A 45 -13.32 4.15 -6.15
N PRO A 46 -13.66 5.24 -6.91
CA PRO A 46 -12.64 6.05 -7.58
C PRO A 46 -11.69 6.73 -6.60
N ARG A 47 -12.22 7.20 -5.46
CA ARG A 47 -11.44 7.87 -4.42
C ARG A 47 -10.53 6.88 -3.70
N LEU A 48 -11.01 5.67 -3.41
CA LEU A 48 -10.20 4.62 -2.79
C LEU A 48 -9.07 4.17 -3.72
N LEU A 49 -9.35 4.02 -5.03
CA LEU A 49 -8.31 3.71 -6.01
C LEU A 49 -7.24 4.80 -6.07
N THR A 50 -7.63 6.08 -6.11
CA THR A 50 -6.70 7.21 -6.06
C THR A 50 -5.82 7.15 -4.80
N ALA A 51 -6.44 6.93 -3.64
CA ALA A 51 -5.73 6.83 -2.37
C ALA A 51 -4.73 5.67 -2.35
N ALA A 52 -5.14 4.48 -2.81
CA ALA A 52 -4.29 3.29 -2.82
C ALA A 52 -3.05 3.46 -3.73
N LEU A 53 -3.25 3.99 -4.94
CA LEU A 53 -2.15 4.26 -5.87
C LEU A 53 -1.22 5.35 -5.35
N GLY A 54 -1.77 6.44 -4.80
CA GLY A 54 -0.98 7.52 -4.24
C GLY A 54 -0.17 7.11 -3.02
N LEU A 55 -0.76 6.38 -2.06
CA LEU A 55 -0.01 5.84 -0.92
C LEU A 55 1.20 5.01 -1.37
N GLY A 56 1.04 4.17 -2.39
CA GLY A 56 2.13 3.38 -2.95
C GLY A 56 3.22 4.26 -3.59
N SER A 57 2.83 5.27 -4.36
CA SER A 57 3.73 6.21 -5.03
C SER A 57 4.57 7.00 -4.05
N GLU A 58 3.95 7.73 -3.15
CA GLU A 58 4.65 8.62 -2.20
C GLU A 58 5.51 7.84 -1.20
N THR A 59 5.03 6.67 -0.77
CA THR A 59 5.86 5.75 0.02
C THR A 59 7.09 5.30 -0.76
N GLY A 60 6.95 5.03 -2.05
CA GLY A 60 8.07 4.69 -2.94
C GLY A 60 9.09 5.83 -3.06
N GLU A 61 8.65 7.08 -3.18
CA GLU A 61 9.52 8.26 -3.24
C GLU A 61 10.28 8.47 -1.93
N PHE A 62 9.60 8.35 -0.80
CA PHE A 62 10.26 8.38 0.51
C PHE A 62 11.34 7.29 0.63
N VAL A 63 11.01 6.04 0.29
CA VAL A 63 11.94 4.89 0.34
C VAL A 63 13.12 5.10 -0.60
N GLU A 64 12.93 5.69 -1.78
CA GLU A 64 13.99 5.98 -2.74
C GLU A 64 15.02 6.97 -2.17
N ILE A 65 14.58 8.01 -1.45
CA ILE A 65 15.48 8.95 -0.78
C ILE A 65 16.30 8.23 0.30
N VAL A 66 15.63 7.44 1.15
CA VAL A 66 16.26 6.66 2.22
C VAL A 66 17.30 5.69 1.64
N LYS A 67 16.93 4.93 0.61
CA LYS A 67 17.84 4.01 -0.10
C LYS A 67 19.08 4.73 -0.61
N LYS A 68 18.92 5.90 -1.24
CA LYS A 68 20.04 6.69 -1.76
C LYS A 68 20.96 7.19 -0.64
N MET A 69 20.39 7.59 0.50
CA MET A 69 21.16 8.04 1.64
C MET A 69 22.00 6.90 2.24
N PHE A 70 21.38 5.76 2.51
CA PHE A 70 22.04 4.66 3.20
C PHE A 70 22.96 3.81 2.29
N LEU A 71 22.58 3.64 1.03
CA LEU A 71 23.24 2.67 0.15
C LEU A 71 24.04 3.32 -1.01
N GLN A 72 23.82 4.60 -1.31
CA GLN A 72 24.42 5.27 -2.46
C GLN A 72 25.16 6.57 -2.10
N GLY A 73 25.39 6.84 -0.80
CA GLY A 73 26.16 7.98 -0.35
C GLY A 73 25.51 9.35 -0.54
N LYS A 74 24.19 9.41 -0.75
CA LYS A 74 23.49 10.69 -0.78
C LYS A 74 23.58 11.35 0.60
N PRO A 75 23.98 12.63 0.72
CA PRO A 75 24.17 13.24 2.04
C PRO A 75 22.83 13.47 2.76
N PRO A 76 22.80 13.43 4.09
CA PRO A 76 21.64 13.80 4.89
C PRO A 76 21.51 15.33 4.97
N SER A 77 21.43 16.00 3.81
CA SER A 77 21.30 17.44 3.70
C SER A 77 19.90 17.92 4.12
N GLU A 78 19.81 19.22 4.45
CA GLU A 78 18.52 19.87 4.74
C GLU A 78 17.53 19.72 3.59
N ASP A 79 17.98 19.79 2.34
CA ASP A 79 17.14 19.57 1.16
C ASP A 79 16.57 18.16 1.10
N ASN A 80 17.38 17.13 1.42
CA ASN A 80 16.90 15.75 1.44
C ASN A 80 15.93 15.50 2.59
N ILE A 81 16.16 16.12 3.75
CA ILE A 81 15.24 16.07 4.89
C ILE A 81 13.92 16.78 4.54
N LEU A 82 14.00 17.96 3.91
CA LEU A 82 12.82 18.69 3.43
C LEU A 82 12.03 17.87 2.40
N HIS A 83 12.71 17.19 1.49
CA HIS A 83 12.05 16.30 0.51
C HIS A 83 11.31 15.17 1.22
N MET A 84 11.98 14.41 2.10
CA MET A 84 11.32 13.36 2.90
C MET A 84 10.13 13.88 3.71
N LYS A 85 10.22 15.11 4.26
CA LYS A 85 9.10 15.74 4.96
C LYS A 85 7.89 15.97 4.04
N ARG A 86 8.12 16.33 2.78
CA ARG A 86 7.04 16.51 1.80
C ARG A 86 6.37 15.18 1.47
N GLU A 87 7.16 14.14 1.20
CA GLU A 87 6.63 12.80 0.94
C GLU A 87 5.79 12.25 2.11
N LEU A 88 6.22 12.50 3.36
CA LEU A 88 5.43 12.15 4.54
C LEU A 88 4.11 12.94 4.60
N GLY A 89 4.09 14.19 4.15
CA GLY A 89 2.87 14.99 4.03
C GLY A 89 1.92 14.41 2.98
N ASP A 90 2.45 14.01 1.82
CA ASP A 90 1.67 13.46 0.73
C ASP A 90 1.14 12.05 1.06
N ILE A 91 1.92 11.22 1.77
CA ILE A 91 1.45 9.96 2.36
C ILE A 91 0.26 10.21 3.30
N MET A 92 0.33 11.21 4.19
CA MET A 92 -0.76 11.55 5.10
C MET A 92 -2.00 12.03 4.34
N TRP A 93 -1.82 12.79 3.25
CA TRP A 93 -2.93 13.23 2.42
C TRP A 93 -3.66 12.05 1.78
N TYR A 94 -2.93 11.10 1.18
CA TYR A 94 -3.52 9.90 0.59
C TYR A 94 -4.13 8.97 1.64
N TRP A 95 -3.51 8.84 2.82
CA TRP A 95 -4.08 8.10 3.93
C TRP A 95 -5.43 8.70 4.40
N THR A 96 -5.49 10.02 4.57
CA THR A 96 -6.74 10.70 4.91
C THR A 96 -7.79 10.54 3.81
N THR A 97 -7.35 10.56 2.55
CA THR A 97 -8.21 10.32 1.39
C THR A 97 -8.79 8.89 1.40
N ALA A 98 -8.00 7.89 1.84
CA ALA A 98 -8.48 6.52 2.02
C ALA A 98 -9.54 6.42 3.13
N CYS A 99 -9.30 7.04 4.28
CA CYS A 99 -10.30 7.11 5.35
C CYS A 99 -11.63 7.68 4.84
N ALA A 100 -11.58 8.82 4.13
CA ALA A 100 -12.77 9.44 3.56
C ALA A 100 -13.44 8.62 2.44
N ALA A 101 -12.69 7.76 1.74
CA ALA A 101 -13.24 6.87 0.73
C ALA A 101 -14.01 5.68 1.36
N LEU A 102 -13.65 5.32 2.59
CA LEU A 102 -14.22 4.22 3.36
C LEU A 102 -15.24 4.69 4.41
N ASP A 103 -15.53 6.00 4.47
CA ASP A 103 -16.37 6.64 5.48
C ASP A 103 -15.88 6.40 6.92
N LEU A 104 -14.56 6.40 7.12
CA LEU A 104 -13.91 6.21 8.42
C LEU A 104 -13.47 7.56 9.01
N ASP A 105 -13.64 7.70 10.33
CA ASP A 105 -13.01 8.81 11.07
C ASP A 105 -11.51 8.57 11.23
N PRO A 106 -10.64 9.44 10.71
CA PRO A 106 -9.18 9.31 10.88
C PRO A 106 -8.72 9.23 12.33
N TYR A 107 -9.43 9.90 13.24
CA TYR A 107 -9.11 9.84 14.67
C TYR A 107 -9.38 8.45 15.25
N GLU A 108 -10.53 7.84 14.93
CA GLU A 108 -10.85 6.48 15.35
C GLU A 108 -9.83 5.46 14.83
N VAL A 109 -9.46 5.55 13.55
CA VAL A 109 -8.45 4.67 12.95
C VAL A 109 -7.11 4.75 13.70
N ILE A 110 -6.66 5.95 14.07
CA ILE A 110 -5.41 6.14 14.83
C ILE A 110 -5.56 5.61 16.26
N SER A 111 -6.70 5.87 16.91
CA SER A 111 -6.97 5.44 18.29
C SER A 111 -6.99 3.91 18.39
N GLU A 112 -7.70 3.24 17.51
CA GLU A 112 -7.74 1.78 17.45
C GLU A 112 -6.35 1.18 17.18
N ASN A 113 -5.57 1.80 16.29
CA ASN A 113 -4.19 1.35 16.06
C ASN A 113 -3.32 1.52 17.31
N GLN A 114 -3.47 2.63 18.04
CA GLN A 114 -2.75 2.85 19.29
C GLN A 114 -3.12 1.78 20.35
N GLU A 115 -4.39 1.49 20.53
CA GLU A 115 -4.88 0.46 21.46
C GLU A 115 -4.35 -0.94 21.06
N LYS A 116 -4.41 -1.28 19.79
CA LYS A 116 -3.87 -2.54 19.26
C LYS A 116 -2.37 -2.67 19.56
N LEU A 117 -1.58 -1.64 19.27
CA LEU A 117 -0.14 -1.65 19.51
C LEU A 117 0.19 -1.68 21.01
N ALA A 118 -0.54 -0.95 21.85
CA ALA A 118 -0.39 -0.99 23.30
C ALA A 118 -0.69 -2.40 23.87
N SER A 119 -1.73 -3.05 23.37
CA SER A 119 -2.06 -4.43 23.74
C SER A 119 -0.99 -5.44 23.33
N ARG A 120 -0.37 -5.23 22.14
CA ARG A 120 0.67 -6.13 21.62
C ARG A 120 2.02 -5.96 22.31
N TYR A 121 2.47 -4.72 22.47
CA TYR A 121 3.84 -4.42 22.92
C TYR A 121 3.91 -3.96 24.38
N GLY A 122 2.79 -3.50 24.99
CA GLY A 122 2.81 -2.88 26.30
C GLY A 122 3.64 -1.59 26.29
N GLU A 123 4.52 -1.42 27.29
CA GLU A 123 5.38 -0.23 27.40
C GLU A 123 6.70 -0.34 26.63
N LYS A 124 7.07 -1.54 26.12
CA LYS A 124 8.34 -1.79 25.45
C LYS A 124 8.17 -2.73 24.25
N PHE A 125 8.89 -2.42 23.19
CA PHE A 125 8.99 -3.33 22.03
C PHE A 125 9.79 -4.57 22.41
N GLU A 126 9.23 -5.76 22.16
CA GLU A 126 9.89 -7.06 22.31
C GLU A 126 9.75 -7.84 20.99
N VAL A 127 10.88 -8.32 20.45
CA VAL A 127 10.92 -9.07 19.18
C VAL A 127 9.98 -10.27 19.21
N GLN A 128 9.95 -11.01 20.32
CA GLN A 128 9.10 -12.19 20.46
C GLN A 128 7.61 -11.86 20.33
N ARG A 129 7.16 -10.71 20.82
CA ARG A 129 5.77 -10.25 20.67
C ARG A 129 5.45 -9.75 19.27
N SER A 130 6.47 -9.36 18.50
CA SER A 130 6.32 -9.00 17.09
C SER A 130 6.15 -10.21 16.18
N GLU A 131 6.82 -11.32 16.52
CA GLU A 131 6.81 -12.54 15.71
C GLU A 131 5.62 -13.45 16.01
N VAL A 132 5.14 -13.46 17.25
CA VAL A 132 4.01 -14.32 17.70
C VAL A 132 2.75 -13.45 17.87
N ARG A 133 1.91 -13.41 16.83
CA ARG A 133 0.63 -12.70 16.88
C ARG A 133 -0.38 -13.44 17.73
N LYS A 134 -1.16 -12.70 18.55
CA LYS A 134 -2.30 -13.25 19.27
C LYS A 134 -3.44 -13.55 18.30
N GLU A 135 -4.29 -14.52 18.65
CA GLU A 135 -5.51 -14.81 17.90
C GLU A 135 -6.41 -13.54 17.85
N GLY A 136 -6.82 -13.15 16.63
CA GLY A 136 -7.59 -11.92 16.39
C GLY A 136 -6.77 -10.65 16.12
N ASP A 137 -5.43 -10.72 16.13
CA ASP A 137 -4.54 -9.62 15.74
C ASP A 137 -4.18 -9.76 14.25
N LEU A 138 -5.01 -9.16 13.40
CA LEU A 138 -4.85 -9.13 11.93
C LEU A 138 -3.76 -8.15 11.51
#